data_eb437f616608d25bc29d785395dac948
#
_entry.id   eb437f616608d25bc29d785395dac948
#
_cell.length_a   1.000
_cell.length_b   1.000
_cell.length_c   1.000
_cell.angle_alpha   90.00
_cell.angle_beta   90.00
_cell.angle_gamma   90.00
#
_symmetry.space_group_name_H-M   'P 1'
#
loop_
_entity.id
_entity.type
_entity.pdbx_description
1 polymer ?
#
loop_
_entity_poly.entity_id
_entity_poly.type
_entity_poly.pdbx_seq_one_letter_code
_entity_poly.pdbx_strand_id
1 'polypeptide(L)'
;MSSFDQILPERQLKELEKSMLDFMHTHGYAESASVFARESGNEGFTAGPTDRHHNLLAKKWTSVIRLQKKIIELEAKLTKLQEEQPSLLSRRTTTGSVSEWLPRPPARTKLAQHRAPITRVRFHPQYTVLATASEDMTVKLWDSESGDFERSVKGHTKAVQDIAFDAKGAIMVTCSADLTLRVWDIAADYKCVRTLHGHDHCVSAVCFLGADRLASASRDRSIKIWDLTTGYCVKTLSGHAEWVRSVDVTTDSRLLCTASNDQSVRLWDPSSGECKADMRGHTNVVETARFAPPNSYACLRRLAGLPQPSTTTAESVAASSMPGQFVVSGSRDKTLCLWDTASAQLLHTFVGHDDWVRDFVFHPSGKTLISVSDDKTMRVWDLATGRCTKTIEASQHFTTCIDFSTVSPLVATGSVDTEVSLWACR
;
A
#
# COMPACT_ATOMS: atom_id res chain seq x y z
N MET A 1 8.17 -48.28 -17.12
CA MET A 1 7.88 -46.96 -17.71
C MET A 1 8.02 -45.94 -16.60
N SER A 2 9.07 -45.15 -16.66
CA SER A 2 9.60 -44.38 -15.53
C SER A 2 9.01 -42.97 -15.48
N SER A 3 8.98 -42.42 -14.31
CA SER A 3 8.43 -41.13 -13.86
C SER A 3 8.87 -39.87 -14.62
N PHE A 4 9.51 -39.96 -15.76
CA PHE A 4 9.92 -38.83 -16.60
C PHE A 4 8.82 -38.31 -17.55
N ASP A 5 7.82 -39.11 -17.85
CA ASP A 5 6.72 -38.77 -18.78
C ASP A 5 5.79 -37.66 -18.24
N GLN A 6 5.94 -37.25 -16.98
CA GLN A 6 5.13 -36.20 -16.34
C GLN A 6 5.74 -34.80 -16.32
N ILE A 7 7.00 -34.66 -16.76
CA ILE A 7 7.71 -33.38 -16.60
C ILE A 7 7.65 -32.46 -17.84
N LEU A 8 7.53 -33.05 -19.02
CA LEU A 8 7.49 -32.31 -20.28
C LEU A 8 6.23 -32.64 -21.11
N PRO A 9 5.56 -31.60 -21.65
CA PRO A 9 4.47 -31.85 -22.64
C PRO A 9 5.01 -32.61 -23.86
N GLU A 10 4.18 -33.50 -24.43
CA GLU A 10 4.53 -34.36 -25.56
C GLU A 10 5.22 -33.62 -26.74
N ARG A 11 4.78 -32.38 -26.98
CA ARG A 11 5.38 -31.52 -28.00
C ARG A 11 6.82 -31.13 -27.70
N GLN A 12 7.11 -30.85 -26.43
CA GLN A 12 8.45 -30.50 -25.98
C GLN A 12 9.38 -31.69 -25.93
N LEU A 13 8.85 -32.85 -25.60
CA LEU A 13 9.60 -34.12 -25.62
C LEU A 13 10.07 -34.43 -27.07
N LYS A 14 9.17 -34.39 -28.05
CA LYS A 14 9.53 -34.59 -29.48
C LYS A 14 10.52 -33.56 -30.00
N GLU A 15 10.47 -32.32 -29.53
CA GLU A 15 11.44 -31.28 -29.90
C GLU A 15 12.81 -31.54 -29.28
N LEU A 16 12.85 -32.08 -28.06
CA LEU A 16 14.09 -32.50 -27.40
C LEU A 16 14.72 -33.70 -28.13
N GLU A 17 13.95 -34.74 -28.41
CA GLU A 17 14.41 -35.93 -29.12
C GLU A 17 15.05 -35.59 -30.50
N LYS A 18 14.40 -34.74 -31.28
CA LYS A 18 14.94 -34.26 -32.56
C LYS A 18 16.24 -33.45 -32.40
N SER A 19 16.31 -32.63 -31.33
CA SER A 19 17.53 -31.84 -31.03
C SER A 19 18.68 -32.74 -30.60
N MET A 20 18.40 -33.85 -29.90
CA MET A 20 19.40 -34.82 -29.50
C MET A 20 19.91 -35.62 -30.71
N LEU A 21 19.03 -36.02 -31.63
CA LEU A 21 19.43 -36.65 -32.88
C LEU A 21 20.36 -35.76 -33.72
N ASP A 22 19.99 -34.47 -33.89
CA ASP A 22 20.80 -33.54 -34.63
C ASP A 22 22.22 -33.36 -33.96
N PHE A 23 22.24 -33.27 -32.63
CA PHE A 23 23.51 -33.21 -31.90
C PHE A 23 24.36 -34.46 -32.08
N MET A 24 23.78 -35.68 -32.03
CA MET A 24 24.51 -36.92 -32.24
C MET A 24 25.06 -37.02 -33.67
N HIS A 25 24.27 -36.63 -34.68
CA HIS A 25 24.69 -36.60 -36.08
C HIS A 25 25.84 -35.63 -36.33
N THR A 26 25.73 -34.40 -35.78
CA THR A 26 26.76 -33.36 -35.97
C THR A 26 28.06 -33.65 -35.29
N HIS A 27 28.06 -34.45 -34.21
CA HIS A 27 29.27 -34.84 -33.46
C HIS A 27 29.82 -36.26 -33.81
N GLY A 28 29.24 -36.92 -34.82
CA GLY A 28 29.75 -38.18 -35.34
C GLY A 28 29.34 -39.43 -34.58
N TYR A 29 28.30 -39.37 -33.72
CA TYR A 29 27.79 -40.53 -32.96
C TYR A 29 26.77 -41.34 -33.79
N ALA A 30 27.20 -41.83 -34.98
CA ALA A 30 26.26 -42.40 -35.96
C ALA A 30 25.53 -43.68 -35.46
N GLU A 31 26.23 -44.57 -34.75
CA GLU A 31 25.61 -45.76 -34.20
C GLU A 31 24.61 -45.44 -33.11
N SER A 32 24.95 -44.58 -32.15
CA SER A 32 24.06 -44.16 -31.09
C SER A 32 22.84 -43.39 -31.63
N ALA A 33 23.01 -42.57 -32.66
CA ALA A 33 21.93 -41.86 -33.33
C ALA A 33 20.96 -42.81 -34.02
N SER A 34 21.45 -43.88 -34.66
CA SER A 34 20.59 -44.86 -35.32
C SER A 34 19.74 -45.69 -34.34
N VAL A 35 20.31 -46.04 -33.18
CA VAL A 35 19.59 -46.74 -32.11
C VAL A 35 18.53 -45.82 -31.50
N PHE A 36 18.92 -44.58 -31.14
CA PHE A 36 18.03 -43.62 -30.55
C PHE A 36 16.90 -43.19 -31.49
N ALA A 37 17.18 -43.04 -32.79
CA ALA A 37 16.14 -42.77 -33.81
C ALA A 37 15.06 -43.84 -33.87
N ARG A 38 15.47 -45.12 -33.73
CA ARG A 38 14.56 -46.25 -33.70
C ARG A 38 13.71 -46.29 -32.42
N GLU A 39 14.34 -46.08 -31.27
CA GLU A 39 13.64 -46.08 -29.97
C GLU A 39 12.68 -44.88 -29.79
N SER A 40 13.04 -43.70 -30.32
CA SER A 40 12.21 -42.47 -30.26
C SER A 40 11.15 -42.40 -31.39
N GLY A 41 11.14 -43.36 -32.33
CA GLY A 41 10.21 -43.33 -33.46
C GLY A 41 10.48 -42.22 -34.50
N ASN A 42 11.68 -41.64 -34.49
CA ASN A 42 12.09 -40.57 -35.41
C ASN A 42 13.03 -41.10 -36.52
N GLU A 43 12.76 -42.30 -37.03
CA GLU A 43 13.54 -42.92 -38.11
C GLU A 43 13.55 -42.03 -39.37
N GLY A 44 14.75 -41.73 -39.89
CA GLY A 44 14.92 -40.90 -41.09
C GLY A 44 14.98 -39.39 -40.83
N PHE A 45 14.95 -38.94 -39.58
CA PHE A 45 15.16 -37.51 -39.27
C PHE A 45 16.65 -37.11 -39.37
N THR A 46 16.96 -36.20 -40.30
CA THR A 46 18.27 -35.52 -40.40
C THR A 46 17.99 -34.04 -40.53
N ALA A 47 18.48 -33.25 -39.59
CA ALA A 47 18.30 -31.79 -39.64
C ALA A 47 19.24 -31.17 -40.71
N GLY A 48 18.67 -30.44 -41.66
CA GLY A 48 19.44 -29.63 -42.60
C GLY A 48 19.92 -28.34 -41.96
N PRO A 49 20.92 -27.66 -42.57
CA PRO A 49 21.50 -26.42 -42.04
C PRO A 49 20.49 -25.27 -41.85
N THR A 50 19.36 -25.33 -42.53
CA THR A 50 18.24 -24.36 -42.43
C THR A 50 17.12 -24.81 -41.50
N ASP A 51 17.21 -26.04 -40.92
CA ASP A 51 16.17 -26.54 -40.03
C ASP A 51 16.27 -25.87 -38.66
N ARG A 52 15.11 -25.61 -38.06
CA ARG A 52 15.00 -25.02 -36.73
C ARG A 52 15.67 -25.84 -35.62
N HIS A 53 15.82 -27.15 -35.83
CA HIS A 53 16.43 -28.08 -34.87
C HIS A 53 17.97 -28.10 -35.01
N HIS A 54 18.55 -27.55 -36.08
CA HIS A 54 19.99 -27.53 -36.30
C HIS A 54 20.74 -26.76 -35.22
N ASN A 55 21.64 -27.47 -34.52
CA ASN A 55 22.41 -26.98 -33.38
C ASN A 55 21.54 -26.43 -32.21
N LEU A 56 20.27 -26.83 -32.13
CA LEU A 56 19.36 -26.29 -31.12
C LEU A 56 19.79 -26.69 -29.69
N LEU A 57 20.25 -27.93 -29.49
CA LEU A 57 20.74 -28.41 -28.19
C LEU A 57 21.95 -27.61 -27.72
N ALA A 58 22.95 -27.39 -28.60
CA ALA A 58 24.13 -26.59 -28.30
C ALA A 58 23.77 -25.14 -28.00
N LYS A 59 22.84 -24.53 -28.76
CA LYS A 59 22.35 -23.17 -28.51
C LYS A 59 21.61 -23.04 -27.18
N LYS A 60 20.74 -24.00 -26.86
CA LYS A 60 20.05 -24.03 -25.55
C LYS A 60 21.03 -24.23 -24.38
N TRP A 61 22.02 -25.11 -24.54
CA TRP A 61 23.05 -25.35 -23.52
C TRP A 61 23.92 -24.11 -23.25
N THR A 62 24.36 -23.44 -24.30
CA THR A 62 25.11 -22.17 -24.15
C THR A 62 24.25 -21.07 -23.52
N SER A 63 22.95 -21.05 -23.81
CA SER A 63 21.99 -20.12 -23.16
C SER A 63 21.86 -20.43 -21.67
N VAL A 64 21.77 -21.70 -21.28
CA VAL A 64 21.70 -22.12 -19.86
C VAL A 64 22.97 -21.69 -19.12
N ILE A 65 24.16 -21.93 -19.70
CA ILE A 65 25.44 -21.49 -19.12
C ILE A 65 25.49 -19.96 -18.98
N ARG A 66 24.99 -19.22 -19.96
CA ARG A 66 24.93 -17.75 -19.93
C ARG A 66 23.98 -17.28 -18.81
N LEU A 67 22.83 -17.92 -18.65
CA LEU A 67 21.88 -17.64 -17.58
C LEU A 67 22.45 -17.97 -16.20
N GLN A 68 23.12 -19.10 -16.05
CA GLN A 68 23.79 -19.47 -14.79
C GLN A 68 24.87 -18.46 -14.42
N LYS A 69 25.72 -18.02 -15.38
CA LYS A 69 26.70 -16.95 -15.14
C LYS A 69 26.01 -15.65 -14.72
N LYS A 70 24.86 -15.33 -15.33
CA LYS A 70 24.11 -14.13 -14.97
C LYS A 70 23.49 -14.21 -13.57
N ILE A 71 23.01 -15.40 -13.18
CA ILE A 71 22.50 -15.65 -11.81
C ILE A 71 23.63 -15.45 -10.80
N ILE A 72 24.80 -16.06 -11.01
CA ILE A 72 25.97 -15.91 -10.13
C ILE A 72 26.42 -14.43 -10.05
N GLU A 73 26.40 -13.71 -11.16
CA GLU A 73 26.71 -12.28 -11.17
C GLU A 73 25.70 -11.44 -10.38
N LEU A 74 24.41 -11.77 -10.51
CA LEU A 74 23.34 -11.10 -9.76
C LEU A 74 23.36 -11.44 -8.27
N GLU A 75 23.63 -12.69 -7.92
CA GLU A 75 23.81 -13.12 -6.53
C GLU A 75 25.02 -12.45 -5.87
N ALA A 76 26.14 -12.33 -6.61
CA ALA A 76 27.31 -11.59 -6.13
C ALA A 76 27.05 -10.08 -5.98
N LYS A 77 26.19 -9.50 -6.82
CA LYS A 77 25.73 -8.10 -6.65
C LYS A 77 24.78 -7.96 -5.46
N LEU A 78 23.90 -8.92 -5.25
CA LEU A 78 22.99 -8.96 -4.10
C LEU A 78 23.77 -9.09 -2.78
N THR A 79 24.77 -9.98 -2.69
CA THR A 79 25.63 -10.09 -1.50
C THR A 79 26.42 -8.83 -1.24
N LYS A 80 26.99 -8.20 -2.27
CA LYS A 80 27.64 -6.89 -2.13
C LYS A 80 26.69 -5.80 -1.63
N LEU A 81 25.49 -5.73 -2.19
CA LEU A 81 24.47 -4.77 -1.75
C LEU A 81 24.01 -5.06 -0.31
N GLN A 82 23.90 -6.33 0.08
CA GLN A 82 23.59 -6.74 1.46
C GLN A 82 24.73 -6.44 2.44
N GLU A 83 25.97 -6.56 2.02
CA GLU A 83 27.14 -6.16 2.81
C GLU A 83 27.31 -4.63 2.89
N GLU A 84 26.91 -3.91 1.86
CA GLU A 84 26.91 -2.43 1.83
C GLU A 84 25.72 -1.82 2.57
N GLN A 85 24.58 -2.54 2.70
CA GLN A 85 23.38 -2.05 3.42
C GLN A 85 23.65 -1.71 4.90
N PRO A 86 24.40 -2.47 5.70
CA PRO A 86 24.72 -2.06 7.06
C PRO A 86 25.49 -0.74 7.11
N SER A 87 26.38 -0.50 6.15
CA SER A 87 27.13 0.76 6.09
C SER A 87 26.30 1.95 5.59
N LEU A 88 25.33 1.70 4.71
CA LEU A 88 24.38 2.72 4.24
C LEU A 88 23.30 3.03 5.29
N LEU A 89 22.82 2.03 6.01
CA LEU A 89 21.93 2.22 7.17
C LEU A 89 22.65 2.98 8.29
N SER A 90 23.91 2.66 8.58
CA SER A 90 24.72 3.37 9.57
C SER A 90 25.08 4.80 9.11
N ARG A 91 25.26 5.06 7.83
CA ARG A 91 25.41 6.43 7.28
C ARG A 91 24.11 7.21 7.22
N ARG A 92 22.94 6.54 7.03
CA ARG A 92 21.62 7.20 7.10
C ARG A 92 21.23 7.60 8.54
N THR A 93 21.72 6.91 9.57
CA THR A 93 21.48 7.27 10.98
C THR A 93 22.33 8.46 11.47
N THR A 94 23.29 8.95 10.70
CA THR A 94 24.13 10.10 11.08
C THR A 94 23.64 11.45 10.55
N THR A 95 22.55 11.51 9.78
CA THR A 95 22.00 12.78 9.29
C THR A 95 20.57 13.02 9.81
N GLY A 96 20.46 13.52 11.02
CA GLY A 96 19.20 13.97 11.63
C GLY A 96 18.40 12.86 12.31
N SER A 97 17.91 13.13 13.51
CA SER A 97 16.95 12.24 14.16
C SER A 97 15.66 12.19 13.34
N VAL A 98 14.97 11.04 13.28
CA VAL A 98 13.65 10.88 12.61
C VAL A 98 12.65 11.97 13.05
N SER A 99 12.87 12.58 14.21
CA SER A 99 12.06 13.69 14.73
C SER A 99 12.17 15.00 13.92
N GLU A 100 13.12 15.11 13.01
CA GLU A 100 13.38 16.32 12.21
C GLU A 100 12.92 16.19 10.75
N TRP A 101 12.40 15.06 10.34
CA TRP A 101 11.94 14.81 8.97
C TRP A 101 10.66 15.58 8.64
N LEU A 102 10.76 16.88 8.44
CA LEU A 102 9.64 17.72 8.07
C LEU A 102 9.70 18.12 6.59
N PRO A 103 8.56 18.13 5.88
CA PRO A 103 8.52 18.51 4.47
C PRO A 103 9.04 19.93 4.27
N ARG A 104 9.83 20.14 3.22
CA ARG A 104 10.40 21.44 2.84
C ARG A 104 10.04 21.79 1.40
N PRO A 105 9.58 23.04 1.18
CA PRO A 105 9.41 23.54 -0.18
C PRO A 105 10.78 23.82 -0.83
N PRO A 106 10.90 23.73 -2.18
CA PRO A 106 9.85 23.23 -3.10
C PRO A 106 9.68 21.72 -3.08
N ALA A 107 8.60 21.23 -3.70
CA ALA A 107 8.43 19.79 -3.94
C ALA A 107 9.64 19.25 -4.71
N ARG A 108 10.15 18.08 -4.30
CA ARG A 108 11.31 17.44 -4.93
C ARG A 108 11.02 17.02 -6.36
N THR A 109 9.84 16.43 -6.58
CA THR A 109 9.42 15.89 -7.86
C THR A 109 7.90 16.01 -7.99
N LYS A 110 7.42 16.29 -9.19
CA LYS A 110 6.01 16.26 -9.56
C LYS A 110 5.76 15.12 -10.53
N LEU A 111 4.75 14.30 -10.24
CA LEU A 111 4.37 13.13 -11.01
C LEU A 111 3.05 13.46 -11.73
N ALA A 112 3.11 13.65 -13.04
CA ALA A 112 2.00 14.13 -13.84
C ALA A 112 1.71 13.16 -15.00
N GLN A 113 0.94 12.11 -14.74
CA GLN A 113 0.47 11.19 -15.80
C GLN A 113 -1.00 10.80 -15.64
N HIS A 114 -1.61 11.09 -14.48
CA HIS A 114 -3.04 10.89 -14.33
C HIS A 114 -3.83 11.88 -15.20
N ARG A 115 -5.03 11.47 -15.61
CA ARG A 115 -5.90 12.24 -16.50
C ARG A 115 -7.11 12.84 -15.78
N ALA A 116 -7.23 12.55 -14.49
CA ALA A 116 -8.31 13.01 -13.62
C ALA A 116 -7.79 13.22 -12.19
N PRO A 117 -8.53 13.87 -11.30
CA PRO A 117 -8.13 14.13 -9.92
C PRO A 117 -7.55 12.92 -9.19
N ILE A 118 -6.52 13.17 -8.38
CA ILE A 118 -5.97 12.15 -7.50
C ILE A 118 -6.89 12.00 -6.31
N THR A 119 -7.27 10.77 -5.99
CA THR A 119 -8.14 10.44 -4.86
C THR A 119 -7.35 9.99 -3.64
N ARG A 120 -6.28 9.23 -3.87
CA ARG A 120 -5.45 8.68 -2.79
C ARG A 120 -4.00 8.46 -3.24
N VAL A 121 -3.08 8.65 -2.31
CA VAL A 121 -1.68 8.26 -2.43
C VAL A 121 -1.32 7.32 -1.28
N ARG A 122 -0.50 6.29 -1.54
CA ARG A 122 -0.02 5.35 -0.52
C ARG A 122 1.38 4.88 -0.84
N PHE A 123 2.29 4.99 0.11
CA PHE A 123 3.60 4.37 0.02
C PHE A 123 3.51 2.87 0.32
N HIS A 124 4.28 2.10 -0.41
CA HIS A 124 4.48 0.69 -0.09
C HIS A 124 5.22 0.56 1.24
N PRO A 125 4.82 -0.36 2.15
CA PRO A 125 5.39 -0.45 3.49
C PRO A 125 6.87 -0.86 3.52
N GLN A 126 7.38 -1.57 2.51
CA GLN A 126 8.73 -2.12 2.50
C GLN A 126 9.59 -1.64 1.32
N TYR A 127 9.00 -1.29 0.19
CA TYR A 127 9.71 -0.89 -1.03
C TYR A 127 9.57 0.61 -1.32
N THR A 128 10.42 1.13 -2.18
CA THR A 128 10.41 2.52 -2.62
C THR A 128 9.32 2.81 -3.67
N VAL A 129 8.19 2.11 -3.58
CA VAL A 129 7.07 2.25 -4.51
C VAL A 129 5.99 3.15 -3.91
N LEU A 130 5.49 4.07 -4.71
CA LEU A 130 4.32 4.90 -4.43
C LEU A 130 3.17 4.47 -5.33
N ALA A 131 2.01 4.15 -4.75
CA ALA A 131 0.77 3.91 -5.47
C ALA A 131 -0.13 5.14 -5.40
N THR A 132 -0.71 5.51 -6.52
CA THR A 132 -1.62 6.65 -6.66
C THR A 132 -2.91 6.23 -7.32
N ALA A 133 -4.04 6.48 -6.67
CA ALA A 133 -5.38 6.25 -7.22
C ALA A 133 -5.94 7.54 -7.81
N SER A 134 -6.77 7.41 -8.82
CA SER A 134 -7.39 8.55 -9.50
C SER A 134 -8.81 8.26 -9.96
N GLU A 135 -9.55 9.33 -10.21
CA GLU A 135 -10.84 9.28 -10.88
C GLU A 135 -10.75 8.81 -12.34
N ASP A 136 -9.54 8.71 -12.92
CA ASP A 136 -9.28 8.12 -14.25
C ASP A 136 -9.43 6.59 -14.29
N MET A 137 -9.97 5.96 -13.22
CA MET A 137 -10.22 4.53 -13.06
C MET A 137 -8.94 3.68 -12.97
N THR A 138 -7.78 4.29 -12.79
CA THR A 138 -6.49 3.60 -12.72
C THR A 138 -5.77 3.82 -11.40
N VAL A 139 -4.93 2.86 -11.05
CA VAL A 139 -3.87 3.05 -10.06
C VAL A 139 -2.55 3.09 -10.82
N LYS A 140 -1.71 4.06 -10.52
CA LYS A 140 -0.35 4.16 -11.09
C LYS A 140 0.68 3.92 -10.01
N LEU A 141 1.74 3.24 -10.40
CA LEU A 141 2.88 2.91 -9.55
C LEU A 141 4.08 3.70 -10.02
N TRP A 142 4.83 4.20 -9.04
CA TRP A 142 5.97 5.07 -9.25
C TRP A 142 7.12 4.65 -8.33
N ASP A 143 8.34 4.75 -8.81
CA ASP A 143 9.49 4.74 -7.92
C ASP A 143 9.54 6.08 -7.15
N SER A 144 9.43 6.02 -5.83
CA SER A 144 9.43 7.22 -4.98
C SER A 144 10.78 7.92 -4.87
N GLU A 145 11.89 7.24 -5.19
CA GLU A 145 13.23 7.82 -5.16
C GLU A 145 13.58 8.57 -6.45
N SER A 146 13.34 7.96 -7.60
CA SER A 146 13.60 8.60 -8.91
C SER A 146 12.45 9.47 -9.38
N GLY A 147 11.22 9.14 -9.02
CA GLY A 147 9.99 9.75 -9.54
C GLY A 147 9.55 9.15 -10.88
N ASP A 148 10.16 8.05 -11.29
CA ASP A 148 9.83 7.41 -12.56
C ASP A 148 8.52 6.64 -12.48
N PHE A 149 7.79 6.68 -13.60
CA PHE A 149 6.58 5.88 -13.75
C PHE A 149 6.95 4.42 -14.03
N GLU A 150 6.45 3.52 -13.20
CA GLU A 150 6.66 2.08 -13.38
C GLU A 150 5.52 1.44 -14.17
N ARG A 151 4.28 1.66 -13.72
CA ARG A 151 3.14 0.90 -14.25
C ARG A 151 1.79 1.57 -14.00
N SER A 152 0.81 1.18 -14.82
CA SER A 152 -0.60 1.46 -14.60
C SER A 152 -1.39 0.17 -14.37
N VAL A 153 -2.01 0.05 -13.20
CA VAL A 153 -2.90 -1.05 -12.84
C VAL A 153 -4.32 -0.67 -13.26
N LYS A 154 -4.89 -1.47 -14.16
CA LYS A 154 -6.22 -1.24 -14.75
C LYS A 154 -7.15 -2.39 -14.40
N GLY A 155 -8.42 -2.08 -14.24
CA GLY A 155 -9.46 -3.10 -13.98
C GLY A 155 -10.77 -2.49 -13.49
N HIS A 156 -10.72 -1.47 -12.63
CA HIS A 156 -11.91 -0.75 -12.22
C HIS A 156 -12.59 -0.05 -13.40
N THR A 157 -13.92 0.02 -13.36
CA THR A 157 -14.75 0.62 -14.40
C THR A 157 -15.22 2.03 -14.07
N LYS A 158 -14.97 2.48 -12.83
CA LYS A 158 -15.22 3.85 -12.36
C LYS A 158 -14.06 4.31 -11.47
N ALA A 159 -14.13 5.55 -10.99
CA ALA A 159 -13.12 6.18 -10.14
C ALA A 159 -12.65 5.27 -9.01
N VAL A 160 -11.32 5.12 -8.86
CA VAL A 160 -10.72 4.45 -7.71
C VAL A 160 -10.70 5.43 -6.55
N GLN A 161 -11.20 5.04 -5.37
CA GLN A 161 -11.37 5.95 -4.23
C GLN A 161 -10.24 5.80 -3.20
N ASP A 162 -9.80 4.58 -2.92
CA ASP A 162 -8.76 4.33 -1.92
C ASP A 162 -7.89 3.14 -2.29
N ILE A 163 -6.69 3.08 -1.67
CA ILE A 163 -5.70 2.03 -1.80
C ILE A 163 -5.23 1.64 -0.40
N ALA A 164 -5.07 0.35 -0.16
CA ALA A 164 -4.43 -0.18 1.04
C ALA A 164 -3.41 -1.27 0.66
N PHE A 165 -2.30 -1.31 1.39
CA PHE A 165 -1.32 -2.39 1.35
C PHE A 165 -1.43 -3.23 2.61
N ASP A 166 -1.17 -4.53 2.52
CA ASP A 166 -0.98 -5.36 3.70
C ASP A 166 0.36 -5.02 4.39
N ALA A 167 0.51 -5.42 5.65
CA ALA A 167 1.70 -5.11 6.45
C ALA A 167 3.00 -5.70 5.86
N LYS A 168 2.90 -6.79 5.07
CA LYS A 168 4.03 -7.42 4.39
C LYS A 168 4.32 -6.80 3.01
N GLY A 169 3.42 -5.99 2.49
CA GLY A 169 3.52 -5.44 1.14
C GLY A 169 3.35 -6.48 0.02
N ALA A 170 2.71 -7.61 0.29
CA ALA A 170 2.50 -8.66 -0.71
C ALA A 170 1.19 -8.46 -1.51
N ILE A 171 0.20 -7.83 -0.88
CA ILE A 171 -1.14 -7.64 -1.43
C ILE A 171 -1.48 -6.14 -1.41
N MET A 172 -2.01 -5.67 -2.52
CA MET A 172 -2.65 -4.36 -2.63
C MET A 172 -4.15 -4.54 -2.78
N VAL A 173 -4.94 -3.73 -2.12
CA VAL A 173 -6.40 -3.69 -2.28
C VAL A 173 -6.82 -2.29 -2.69
N THR A 174 -7.74 -2.21 -3.63
CA THR A 174 -8.32 -0.96 -4.12
C THR A 174 -9.82 -0.99 -4.01
N CYS A 175 -10.43 0.14 -3.70
CA CYS A 175 -11.89 0.29 -3.72
C CYS A 175 -12.32 1.36 -4.72
N SER A 176 -13.53 1.24 -5.24
CA SER A 176 -13.98 2.09 -6.34
C SER A 176 -15.46 2.47 -6.26
N ALA A 177 -15.78 3.51 -7.02
CA ALA A 177 -17.15 3.91 -7.31
C ALA A 177 -17.93 2.89 -8.18
N ASP A 178 -17.27 1.86 -8.68
CA ASP A 178 -17.90 0.72 -9.37
C ASP A 178 -18.50 -0.31 -8.41
N LEU A 179 -18.58 0.01 -7.10
CA LEU A 179 -19.17 -0.79 -6.02
C LEU A 179 -18.31 -2.00 -5.62
N THR A 180 -17.12 -2.13 -6.17
CA THR A 180 -16.25 -3.29 -5.94
C THR A 180 -14.99 -2.93 -5.18
N LEU A 181 -14.44 -3.96 -4.50
CA LEU A 181 -13.05 -3.95 -4.08
C LEU A 181 -12.29 -4.96 -4.94
N ARG A 182 -11.05 -4.64 -5.28
CA ARG A 182 -10.16 -5.55 -6.02
C ARG A 182 -8.91 -5.84 -5.22
N VAL A 183 -8.54 -7.11 -5.21
CA VAL A 183 -7.35 -7.62 -4.54
C VAL A 183 -6.31 -7.95 -5.60
N TRP A 184 -5.12 -7.38 -5.46
CA TRP A 184 -4.03 -7.48 -6.42
C TRP A 184 -2.83 -8.15 -5.76
N ASP A 185 -2.26 -9.14 -6.41
CA ASP A 185 -1.02 -9.78 -5.99
C ASP A 185 0.17 -9.04 -6.60
N ILE A 186 1.02 -8.48 -5.73
CA ILE A 186 2.17 -7.67 -6.12
C ILE A 186 3.25 -8.57 -6.76
N ALA A 187 3.49 -9.76 -6.20
CA ALA A 187 4.47 -10.70 -6.73
C ALA A 187 4.08 -11.25 -8.11
N ALA A 188 2.77 -11.37 -8.37
CA ALA A 188 2.23 -11.79 -9.66
C ALA A 188 2.01 -10.60 -10.62
N ASP A 189 2.84 -9.58 -10.52
CA ASP A 189 2.83 -8.44 -11.43
C ASP A 189 1.55 -7.61 -11.36
N TYR A 190 1.03 -7.40 -10.15
CA TYR A 190 -0.25 -6.72 -9.86
C TYR A 190 -1.45 -7.35 -10.59
N LYS A 191 -1.45 -8.66 -10.69
CA LYS A 191 -2.60 -9.40 -11.23
C LYS A 191 -3.77 -9.32 -10.24
N CYS A 192 -4.96 -9.02 -10.77
CA CYS A 192 -6.18 -9.08 -9.98
C CYS A 192 -6.49 -10.54 -9.63
N VAL A 193 -6.35 -10.88 -8.35
CA VAL A 193 -6.62 -12.22 -7.83
C VAL A 193 -8.11 -12.38 -7.54
N ARG A 194 -8.74 -11.31 -7.05
CA ARG A 194 -10.13 -11.38 -6.60
C ARG A 194 -10.85 -10.05 -6.74
N THR A 195 -12.14 -10.10 -7.02
CA THR A 195 -13.06 -8.96 -6.99
C THR A 195 -14.15 -9.25 -5.97
N LEU A 196 -14.33 -8.36 -5.00
CA LEU A 196 -15.31 -8.50 -3.93
C LEU A 196 -16.52 -7.62 -4.27
N HIS A 197 -17.70 -8.24 -4.25
CA HIS A 197 -18.98 -7.60 -4.54
C HIS A 197 -19.88 -7.67 -3.31
N GLY A 198 -20.72 -6.65 -3.09
CA GLY A 198 -21.70 -6.67 -2.02
C GLY A 198 -22.05 -5.32 -1.41
N HIS A 199 -21.33 -4.23 -1.73
CA HIS A 199 -21.76 -2.88 -1.43
C HIS A 199 -22.78 -2.41 -2.47
N ASP A 200 -23.79 -1.66 -1.99
CA ASP A 200 -24.88 -1.13 -2.82
C ASP A 200 -24.58 0.27 -3.36
N HIS A 201 -23.52 0.90 -2.90
CA HIS A 201 -23.06 2.21 -3.36
C HIS A 201 -21.53 2.29 -3.41
N CYS A 202 -20.98 3.41 -3.91
CA CYS A 202 -19.58 3.69 -4.01
C CYS A 202 -18.82 3.31 -2.73
N VAL A 203 -17.76 2.52 -2.84
CA VAL A 203 -16.84 2.20 -1.74
C VAL A 203 -15.85 3.33 -1.59
N SER A 204 -15.85 3.99 -0.43
CA SER A 204 -15.10 5.22 -0.18
C SER A 204 -13.71 4.96 0.37
N ALA A 205 -13.55 3.94 1.21
CA ALA A 205 -12.28 3.63 1.87
C ALA A 205 -12.14 2.14 2.15
N VAL A 206 -10.88 1.69 2.28
CA VAL A 206 -10.53 0.31 2.60
C VAL A 206 -9.30 0.26 3.50
N CYS A 207 -9.30 -0.66 4.48
CA CYS A 207 -8.13 -0.95 5.29
C CYS A 207 -8.01 -2.46 5.57
N PHE A 208 -6.80 -2.91 5.86
CA PHE A 208 -6.55 -4.29 6.28
C PHE A 208 -6.89 -4.47 7.76
N LEU A 209 -7.62 -5.51 8.08
CA LEU A 209 -7.95 -5.94 9.44
C LEU A 209 -7.16 -7.22 9.78
N GLY A 210 -5.91 -7.05 10.17
CA GLY A 210 -4.97 -8.16 10.29
C GLY A 210 -4.46 -8.66 8.94
N ALA A 211 -4.09 -9.94 8.87
CA ALA A 211 -3.49 -10.53 7.67
C ALA A 211 -4.54 -10.99 6.64
N ASP A 212 -5.70 -11.50 7.11
CA ASP A 212 -6.64 -12.26 6.28
C ASP A 212 -7.99 -11.57 6.07
N ARG A 213 -8.17 -10.37 6.63
CA ARG A 213 -9.44 -9.66 6.56
C ARG A 213 -9.27 -8.22 6.10
N LEU A 214 -10.34 -7.67 5.53
CA LEU A 214 -10.45 -6.27 5.14
C LEU A 214 -11.67 -5.64 5.81
N ALA A 215 -11.59 -4.34 6.06
CA ALA A 215 -12.76 -3.51 6.35
C ALA A 215 -12.91 -2.47 5.23
N SER A 216 -14.12 -2.28 4.74
CA SER A 216 -14.46 -1.28 3.74
C SER A 216 -15.60 -0.39 4.21
N ALA A 217 -15.52 0.89 3.90
CA ALA A 217 -16.55 1.88 4.16
C ALA A 217 -17.20 2.32 2.85
N SER A 218 -18.53 2.55 2.86
CA SER A 218 -19.25 2.89 1.66
C SER A 218 -20.28 4.00 1.86
N ARG A 219 -20.66 4.61 0.74
CA ARG A 219 -21.77 5.56 0.67
C ARG A 219 -23.15 4.91 0.86
N ASP A 220 -23.22 3.57 0.93
CA ASP A 220 -24.43 2.84 1.37
C ASP A 220 -24.68 2.90 2.89
N ARG A 221 -23.89 3.70 3.62
CA ARG A 221 -23.94 3.91 5.07
C ARG A 221 -23.50 2.70 5.90
N SER A 222 -22.92 1.70 5.27
CA SER A 222 -22.43 0.50 5.92
C SER A 222 -20.90 0.37 5.89
N ILE A 223 -20.38 -0.39 6.83
CA ILE A 223 -19.02 -0.89 6.84
C ILE A 223 -19.11 -2.41 6.69
N LYS A 224 -18.32 -2.99 5.78
CA LYS A 224 -18.29 -4.44 5.58
C LYS A 224 -16.92 -5.01 5.92
N ILE A 225 -16.94 -6.16 6.60
CA ILE A 225 -15.75 -6.94 6.91
C ILE A 225 -15.72 -8.13 5.97
N TRP A 226 -14.60 -8.29 5.27
CA TRP A 226 -14.39 -9.31 4.25
C TRP A 226 -13.31 -10.29 4.68
N ASP A 227 -13.48 -11.53 4.32
CA ASP A 227 -12.45 -12.54 4.42
C ASP A 227 -11.74 -12.66 3.06
N LEU A 228 -10.42 -12.44 3.05
CA LEU A 228 -9.60 -12.48 1.84
C LEU A 228 -9.46 -13.90 1.27
N THR A 229 -9.54 -14.93 2.11
CA THR A 229 -9.37 -16.32 1.69
C THR A 229 -10.60 -16.82 0.96
N THR A 230 -11.79 -16.50 1.46
CA THR A 230 -13.06 -16.91 0.86
C THR A 230 -13.58 -15.91 -0.16
N GLY A 231 -13.30 -14.61 0.04
CA GLY A 231 -13.80 -13.51 -0.78
C GLY A 231 -15.21 -13.06 -0.44
N TYR A 232 -15.78 -13.55 0.67
CA TYR A 232 -17.13 -13.20 1.08
C TYR A 232 -17.13 -12.13 2.19
N CYS A 233 -18.24 -11.38 2.24
CA CYS A 233 -18.53 -10.50 3.34
C CYS A 233 -18.91 -11.33 4.57
N VAL A 234 -18.09 -11.24 5.63
CA VAL A 234 -18.33 -11.96 6.89
C VAL A 234 -19.31 -11.21 7.76
N LYS A 235 -19.26 -9.88 7.76
CA LYS A 235 -20.08 -9.04 8.63
C LYS A 235 -20.35 -7.68 8.00
N THR A 236 -21.56 -7.16 8.23
CA THR A 236 -21.93 -5.79 7.90
C THR A 236 -22.25 -5.02 9.18
N LEU A 237 -21.56 -3.88 9.36
CA LEU A 237 -21.77 -2.96 10.48
C LEU A 237 -22.65 -1.81 9.97
N SER A 238 -23.80 -1.63 10.61
CA SER A 238 -24.77 -0.60 10.28
C SER A 238 -24.99 0.31 11.48
N GLY A 239 -25.17 1.61 11.23
CA GLY A 239 -25.44 2.57 12.30
C GLY A 239 -25.26 4.02 11.87
N HIS A 240 -24.32 4.31 10.94
CA HIS A 240 -24.22 5.65 10.38
C HIS A 240 -25.51 6.03 9.63
N ALA A 241 -25.93 7.29 9.81
CA ALA A 241 -27.13 7.81 9.16
C ALA A 241 -26.86 8.22 7.69
N GLU A 242 -25.61 8.53 7.36
CA GLU A 242 -25.16 9.04 6.08
C GLU A 242 -23.90 8.30 5.58
N TRP A 243 -23.37 8.72 4.44
CA TRP A 243 -22.20 8.12 3.77
C TRP A 243 -21.00 7.97 4.69
N VAL A 244 -20.43 6.80 4.75
CA VAL A 244 -19.15 6.56 5.46
C VAL A 244 -18.01 6.91 4.52
N ARG A 245 -17.13 7.81 4.96
CA ARG A 245 -16.04 8.39 4.17
C ARG A 245 -14.71 7.66 4.35
N SER A 246 -14.37 7.35 5.58
CA SER A 246 -13.11 6.69 5.90
C SER A 246 -13.29 5.57 6.90
N VAL A 247 -12.36 4.65 6.90
CA VAL A 247 -12.22 3.58 7.88
C VAL A 247 -10.74 3.39 8.19
N ASP A 248 -10.43 3.23 9.47
CA ASP A 248 -9.09 2.91 9.95
C ASP A 248 -9.16 1.89 11.09
N VAL A 249 -8.06 1.19 11.34
CA VAL A 249 -7.98 0.08 12.28
C VAL A 249 -6.81 0.24 13.23
N THR A 250 -6.97 -0.20 14.46
CA THR A 250 -5.87 -0.30 15.42
C THR A 250 -4.89 -1.40 15.00
N THR A 251 -3.61 -1.24 15.37
CA THR A 251 -2.54 -2.20 15.05
C THR A 251 -2.79 -3.61 15.58
N ASP A 252 -3.59 -3.75 16.65
CA ASP A 252 -4.03 -5.03 17.20
C ASP A 252 -5.34 -5.55 16.58
N SER A 253 -5.91 -4.83 15.62
CA SER A 253 -7.16 -5.17 14.93
C SER A 253 -8.39 -5.33 15.81
N ARG A 254 -8.38 -4.73 17.03
CA ARG A 254 -9.50 -4.82 17.99
C ARG A 254 -10.55 -3.74 17.83
N LEU A 255 -10.17 -2.60 17.28
CA LEU A 255 -11.07 -1.48 17.08
C LEU A 255 -11.00 -0.96 15.64
N LEU A 256 -12.14 -0.57 15.11
CA LEU A 256 -12.27 0.21 13.88
C LEU A 256 -12.76 1.62 14.23
N CYS A 257 -12.25 2.64 13.58
CA CYS A 257 -12.86 3.96 13.57
C CYS A 257 -13.35 4.32 12.18
N THR A 258 -14.44 5.04 12.11
CA THR A 258 -15.06 5.47 10.85
C THR A 258 -15.47 6.93 10.93
N ALA A 259 -15.32 7.63 9.81
CA ALA A 259 -15.80 9.01 9.65
C ALA A 259 -16.94 9.05 8.65
N SER A 260 -17.93 9.92 8.88
CA SER A 260 -19.14 9.96 8.08
C SER A 260 -19.64 11.37 7.77
N ASN A 261 -20.47 11.44 6.74
CA ASN A 261 -21.24 12.63 6.41
C ASN A 261 -22.24 13.04 7.51
N ASP A 262 -22.61 12.12 8.42
CA ASP A 262 -23.48 12.39 9.57
C ASP A 262 -22.78 13.20 10.67
N GLN A 263 -21.59 13.74 10.40
CA GLN A 263 -20.77 14.58 11.28
C GLN A 263 -20.23 13.83 12.50
N SER A 264 -20.34 12.50 12.53
CA SER A 264 -19.85 11.67 13.62
C SER A 264 -18.60 10.88 13.25
N VAL A 265 -17.81 10.57 14.27
CA VAL A 265 -16.77 9.54 14.23
C VAL A 265 -17.23 8.40 15.14
N ARG A 266 -17.26 7.18 14.63
CA ARG A 266 -17.71 6.02 15.42
C ARG A 266 -16.61 5.00 15.60
N LEU A 267 -16.65 4.36 16.76
CA LEU A 267 -15.77 3.22 17.09
C LEU A 267 -16.58 1.93 17.07
N TRP A 268 -16.00 0.91 16.46
CA TRP A 268 -16.63 -0.39 16.31
C TRP A 268 -15.71 -1.49 16.82
N ASP A 269 -16.31 -2.53 17.35
CA ASP A 269 -15.63 -3.79 17.58
C ASP A 269 -15.89 -4.71 16.37
N PRO A 270 -14.87 -5.03 15.59
CA PRO A 270 -15.04 -5.86 14.40
C PRO A 270 -15.46 -7.29 14.74
N SER A 271 -15.19 -7.77 15.94
CA SER A 271 -15.53 -9.12 16.37
C SER A 271 -16.99 -9.26 16.79
N SER A 272 -17.52 -8.34 17.61
CA SER A 272 -18.93 -8.32 17.97
C SER A 272 -19.80 -7.65 16.90
N GLY A 273 -19.28 -6.62 16.24
CA GLY A 273 -20.03 -5.78 15.29
C GLY A 273 -20.74 -4.60 15.96
N GLU A 274 -20.52 -4.40 17.25
CA GLU A 274 -21.15 -3.35 18.02
C GLU A 274 -20.43 -2.01 17.88
N CYS A 275 -21.21 -0.94 17.86
CA CYS A 275 -20.70 0.42 17.97
C CYS A 275 -20.39 0.70 19.44
N LYS A 276 -19.09 0.86 19.77
CA LYS A 276 -18.64 1.13 21.16
C LYS A 276 -18.75 2.59 21.56
N ALA A 277 -18.56 3.49 20.61
CA ALA A 277 -18.62 4.93 20.88
C ALA A 277 -19.10 5.72 19.65
N ASP A 278 -19.84 6.80 19.90
CA ASP A 278 -20.28 7.78 18.91
C ASP A 278 -19.74 9.16 19.33
N MET A 279 -18.74 9.65 18.64
CA MET A 279 -18.04 10.89 18.94
C MET A 279 -18.61 12.00 18.06
N ARG A 280 -19.21 13.00 18.67
CA ARG A 280 -19.87 14.14 18.01
C ARG A 280 -19.30 15.45 18.52
N GLY A 281 -19.03 16.38 17.61
CA GLY A 281 -18.47 17.68 17.92
C GLY A 281 -18.07 18.46 16.67
N HIS A 282 -17.89 17.76 15.54
CA HIS A 282 -17.76 18.43 14.25
C HIS A 282 -19.09 19.05 13.81
N THR A 283 -19.03 20.22 13.18
CA THR A 283 -20.21 20.95 12.67
C THR A 283 -20.49 20.67 11.19
N ASN A 284 -19.63 19.91 10.52
CA ASN A 284 -19.77 19.52 9.13
C ASN A 284 -19.28 18.08 8.90
N VAL A 285 -19.39 17.60 7.67
CA VAL A 285 -18.94 16.27 7.23
C VAL A 285 -17.54 15.95 7.71
N VAL A 286 -17.34 14.76 8.27
CA VAL A 286 -16.01 14.25 8.63
C VAL A 286 -15.47 13.46 7.44
N GLU A 287 -14.37 13.94 6.86
CA GLU A 287 -13.75 13.32 5.68
C GLU A 287 -12.86 12.13 6.06
N THR A 288 -12.12 12.25 7.15
CA THR A 288 -11.14 11.24 7.56
C THR A 288 -11.08 11.11 9.08
N ALA A 289 -10.85 9.90 9.56
CA ALA A 289 -10.54 9.61 10.95
C ALA A 289 -9.47 8.52 11.01
N ARG A 290 -8.48 8.70 11.88
CA ARG A 290 -7.40 7.73 12.07
C ARG A 290 -7.03 7.60 13.53
N PHE A 291 -6.62 6.39 13.94
CA PHE A 291 -6.05 6.15 15.24
C PHE A 291 -4.68 6.80 15.37
N ALA A 292 -4.45 7.43 16.50
CA ALA A 292 -3.13 7.95 16.83
C ALA A 292 -2.17 6.77 17.13
N PRO A 293 -0.94 6.81 16.61
CA PRO A 293 0.05 5.77 16.89
C PRO A 293 0.50 5.87 18.36
N PRO A 294 0.84 4.74 19.03
CA PRO A 294 1.19 4.71 20.45
C PRO A 294 2.34 5.65 20.83
N ASN A 295 3.31 5.89 19.94
CA ASN A 295 4.42 6.80 20.18
C ASN A 295 4.01 8.29 20.28
N SER A 296 2.79 8.65 19.87
CA SER A 296 2.25 10.01 19.99
C SER A 296 1.50 10.26 21.32
N TYR A 297 1.17 9.22 22.07
CA TYR A 297 0.31 9.32 23.24
C TYR A 297 0.85 10.26 24.32
N ALA A 298 2.16 10.28 24.54
CA ALA A 298 2.77 11.17 25.51
C ALA A 298 2.53 12.65 25.15
N CYS A 299 2.64 13.00 23.87
CA CYS A 299 2.36 14.36 23.38
C CYS A 299 0.86 14.69 23.47
N LEU A 300 0.00 13.76 23.06
CA LEU A 300 -1.45 13.94 23.06
C LEU A 300 -2.02 14.06 24.48
N ARG A 301 -1.54 13.26 25.44
CA ARG A 301 -1.92 13.40 26.84
C ARG A 301 -1.50 14.75 27.43
N ARG A 302 -0.29 15.23 27.07
CA ARG A 302 0.17 16.55 27.47
C ARG A 302 -0.71 17.66 26.89
N LEU A 303 -1.08 17.54 25.62
CA LEU A 303 -1.98 18.50 24.96
C LEU A 303 -3.36 18.55 25.63
N ALA A 304 -3.89 17.36 25.97
CA ALA A 304 -5.19 17.21 26.60
C ALA A 304 -5.19 17.51 28.12
N GLY A 305 -4.04 17.83 28.72
CA GLY A 305 -3.92 18.02 30.17
C GLY A 305 -4.16 16.74 30.99
N LEU A 306 -4.06 15.58 30.36
CA LEU A 306 -4.26 14.28 31.02
C LEU A 306 -2.98 13.84 31.77
N PRO A 307 -3.14 13.11 32.90
CA PRO A 307 -2.00 12.62 33.66
C PRO A 307 -1.11 11.71 32.79
N GLN A 308 0.19 11.90 32.89
CA GLN A 308 1.15 10.99 32.28
C GLN A 308 1.15 9.66 33.05
N PRO A 309 1.27 8.52 32.39
CA PRO A 309 1.33 7.23 33.07
C PRO A 309 2.53 7.20 34.02
N SER A 310 2.28 6.82 35.29
CA SER A 310 3.34 6.64 36.26
C SER A 310 4.21 5.45 35.82
N THR A 311 5.51 5.67 35.66
CA THR A 311 6.50 4.68 35.19
C THR A 311 6.81 3.59 36.21
N THR A 312 6.05 3.47 37.32
CA THR A 312 6.40 2.69 38.50
C THR A 312 5.98 1.22 38.43
N THR A 313 5.08 0.81 37.54
CA THR A 313 4.68 -0.60 37.39
C THR A 313 4.63 -1.02 35.93
N ALA A 314 5.08 -2.24 35.63
CA ALA A 314 5.05 -2.80 34.26
C ALA A 314 3.62 -2.83 33.67
N GLU A 315 2.61 -3.03 34.50
CA GLU A 315 1.20 -3.03 34.10
C GLU A 315 0.70 -1.64 33.69
N SER A 316 1.14 -0.57 34.37
CA SER A 316 0.76 0.80 34.01
C SER A 316 1.41 1.24 32.69
N VAL A 317 2.63 0.79 32.41
CA VAL A 317 3.32 1.04 31.14
C VAL A 317 2.64 0.27 30.01
N ALA A 318 2.27 -1.00 30.22
CA ALA A 318 1.55 -1.80 29.23
C ALA A 318 0.17 -1.23 28.93
N ALA A 319 -0.60 -0.83 29.93
CA ALA A 319 -1.92 -0.20 29.74
C ALA A 319 -1.82 1.14 29.03
N SER A 320 -0.75 1.92 29.26
CA SER A 320 -0.54 3.22 28.64
C SER A 320 -0.10 3.16 27.16
N SER A 321 0.41 2.02 26.71
CA SER A 321 0.85 1.77 25.35
C SER A 321 -0.17 1.00 24.49
N MET A 322 -1.33 0.63 25.07
CA MET A 322 -2.37 -0.09 24.31
C MET A 322 -2.84 0.73 23.12
N PRO A 323 -2.89 0.14 21.90
CA PRO A 323 -3.34 0.84 20.71
C PRO A 323 -4.80 1.26 20.82
N GLY A 324 -5.16 2.36 20.13
CA GLY A 324 -6.54 2.82 20.02
C GLY A 324 -7.02 3.74 21.15
N GLN A 325 -6.15 4.38 21.94
CA GLN A 325 -6.57 5.31 23.00
C GLN A 325 -7.08 6.66 22.44
N PHE A 326 -6.53 7.12 21.35
CA PHE A 326 -6.88 8.40 20.75
C PHE A 326 -7.20 8.25 19.28
N VAL A 327 -8.17 9.03 18.83
CA VAL A 327 -8.52 9.20 17.42
C VAL A 327 -8.37 10.67 17.05
N VAL A 328 -7.86 10.93 15.86
CA VAL A 328 -7.92 12.26 15.25
C VAL A 328 -8.85 12.18 14.05
N SER A 329 -9.63 13.24 13.83
CA SER A 329 -10.53 13.37 12.68
C SER A 329 -10.34 14.70 11.96
N GLY A 330 -10.50 14.71 10.65
CA GLY A 330 -10.47 15.91 9.81
C GLY A 330 -11.81 16.12 9.13
N SER A 331 -12.28 17.37 9.11
CA SER A 331 -13.63 17.71 8.69
C SER A 331 -13.68 18.88 7.71
N ARG A 332 -14.81 18.97 7.03
CA ARG A 332 -15.18 20.14 6.21
C ARG A 332 -15.48 21.39 7.03
N ASP A 333 -15.55 21.28 8.35
CA ASP A 333 -15.62 22.45 9.23
C ASP A 333 -14.26 23.17 9.39
N LYS A 334 -13.24 22.75 8.60
CA LYS A 334 -11.89 23.33 8.54
C LYS A 334 -11.01 22.98 9.73
N THR A 335 -11.44 22.06 10.59
CA THR A 335 -10.76 21.69 11.82
C THR A 335 -10.32 20.22 11.81
N LEU A 336 -9.30 19.93 12.65
CA LEU A 336 -9.03 18.56 13.10
C LEU A 336 -9.41 18.47 14.58
N CYS A 337 -10.01 17.35 14.95
CA CYS A 337 -10.44 17.10 16.33
C CYS A 337 -9.70 15.87 16.89
N LEU A 338 -9.23 16.02 18.14
CA LEU A 338 -8.64 14.93 18.91
C LEU A 338 -9.67 14.38 19.90
N TRP A 339 -9.86 13.07 19.90
CA TRP A 339 -10.84 12.36 20.69
C TRP A 339 -10.18 11.34 21.62
N ASP A 340 -10.71 11.21 22.81
CA ASP A 340 -10.45 10.07 23.70
C ASP A 340 -11.44 8.95 23.37
N THR A 341 -10.93 7.77 23.09
CA THR A 341 -11.78 6.63 22.70
C THR A 341 -12.52 6.01 23.88
N ALA A 342 -11.99 6.14 25.10
CA ALA A 342 -12.59 5.57 26.30
C ALA A 342 -13.81 6.36 26.78
N SER A 343 -13.73 7.69 26.76
CA SER A 343 -14.81 8.59 27.19
C SER A 343 -15.67 9.11 26.03
N ALA A 344 -15.23 8.90 24.77
CA ALA A 344 -15.82 9.49 23.58
C ALA A 344 -15.83 11.04 23.58
N GLN A 345 -15.00 11.68 24.39
CA GLN A 345 -14.97 13.12 24.54
C GLN A 345 -13.98 13.78 23.58
N LEU A 346 -14.34 14.98 23.14
CA LEU A 346 -13.44 15.89 22.41
C LEU A 346 -12.41 16.45 23.37
N LEU A 347 -11.14 16.20 23.13
CA LEU A 347 -10.04 16.67 23.95
C LEU A 347 -9.41 17.98 23.44
N HIS A 348 -9.27 18.11 22.12
CA HIS A 348 -8.64 19.30 21.52
C HIS A 348 -9.13 19.49 20.08
N THR A 349 -9.17 20.77 19.66
CA THR A 349 -9.50 21.15 18.28
C THR A 349 -8.34 21.95 17.69
N PHE A 350 -7.75 21.46 16.60
CA PHE A 350 -6.73 22.16 15.85
C PHE A 350 -7.42 23.09 14.84
N VAL A 351 -7.26 24.38 15.03
CA VAL A 351 -7.83 25.42 14.19
C VAL A 351 -6.73 26.12 13.41
N GLY A 352 -6.94 26.30 12.12
CA GLY A 352 -5.97 27.00 11.28
C GLY A 352 -6.25 26.90 9.80
N HIS A 353 -6.71 25.74 9.25
CA HIS A 353 -7.07 25.66 7.85
C HIS A 353 -8.21 26.61 7.48
N ASP A 354 -8.13 27.14 6.26
CA ASP A 354 -9.10 28.13 5.74
C ASP A 354 -10.22 27.47 4.93
N ASP A 355 -10.06 26.15 4.63
CA ASP A 355 -11.05 25.36 3.92
C ASP A 355 -11.03 23.89 4.40
N TRP A 356 -11.79 23.02 3.75
CA TRP A 356 -12.03 21.63 4.15
C TRP A 356 -10.74 20.85 4.37
N VAL A 357 -10.60 20.21 5.53
CA VAL A 357 -9.51 19.27 5.79
C VAL A 357 -9.85 17.93 5.12
N ARG A 358 -9.04 17.54 4.15
CA ARG A 358 -9.26 16.32 3.35
C ARG A 358 -8.63 15.09 3.94
N ASP A 359 -7.37 15.21 4.34
CA ASP A 359 -6.60 14.07 4.85
C ASP A 359 -5.49 14.55 5.79
N PHE A 360 -4.96 13.64 6.59
CA PHE A 360 -3.80 13.89 7.44
C PHE A 360 -3.02 12.62 7.69
N VAL A 361 -1.78 12.76 8.12
CA VAL A 361 -0.89 11.65 8.49
C VAL A 361 -0.13 12.00 9.76
N PHE A 362 0.05 11.00 10.62
CA PHE A 362 0.96 11.13 11.75
C PHE A 362 2.40 10.95 11.28
N HIS A 363 3.27 11.82 11.76
CA HIS A 363 4.69 11.68 11.53
C HIS A 363 5.24 10.46 12.32
N PRO A 364 6.19 9.68 11.76
CA PRO A 364 6.75 8.50 12.45
C PRO A 364 7.37 8.76 13.81
N SER A 365 7.80 10.00 14.09
CA SER A 365 8.29 10.38 15.43
C SER A 365 7.21 10.43 16.51
N GLY A 366 5.93 10.46 16.14
CA GLY A 366 4.81 10.66 17.06
C GLY A 366 4.71 12.06 17.68
N LYS A 367 5.51 13.02 17.22
CA LYS A 367 5.51 14.40 17.76
C LYS A 367 4.69 15.37 16.93
N THR A 368 4.53 15.09 15.65
CA THR A 368 3.88 15.99 14.70
C THR A 368 2.81 15.27 13.89
N LEU A 369 1.84 16.03 13.44
CA LEU A 369 0.79 15.64 12.51
C LEU A 369 0.88 16.54 11.28
N ILE A 370 0.63 16.01 10.10
CA ILE A 370 0.64 16.75 8.86
C ILE A 370 -0.72 16.60 8.21
N SER A 371 -1.39 17.70 7.91
CA SER A 371 -2.72 17.72 7.27
C SER A 371 -2.70 18.44 5.94
N VAL A 372 -3.63 18.09 5.06
CA VAL A 372 -3.86 18.72 3.76
C VAL A 372 -5.31 19.16 3.63
N SER A 373 -5.51 20.23 2.87
CA SER A 373 -6.80 20.89 2.79
C SER A 373 -7.09 21.42 1.37
N ASP A 374 -8.37 21.71 1.14
CA ASP A 374 -8.83 22.43 -0.05
C ASP A 374 -8.31 23.87 -0.10
N ASP A 375 -7.78 24.41 1.01
CA ASP A 375 -7.05 25.69 1.04
C ASP A 375 -5.70 25.65 0.30
N LYS A 376 -5.38 24.52 -0.38
CA LYS A 376 -4.16 24.25 -1.16
C LYS A 376 -2.90 24.13 -0.32
N THR A 377 -3.03 24.11 1.01
CA THR A 377 -1.90 24.04 1.92
C THR A 377 -1.76 22.68 2.58
N MET A 378 -0.52 22.37 2.91
CA MET A 378 -0.12 21.34 3.85
C MET A 378 0.34 22.02 5.14
N ARG A 379 -0.26 21.65 6.28
CA ARG A 379 0.09 22.21 7.59
C ARG A 379 0.71 21.15 8.49
N VAL A 380 1.73 21.57 9.22
CA VAL A 380 2.45 20.75 10.20
C VAL A 380 2.07 21.22 11.60
N TRP A 381 1.56 20.32 12.40
CA TRP A 381 1.08 20.57 13.76
C TRP A 381 1.99 19.89 14.78
N ASP A 382 2.37 20.62 15.81
CA ASP A 382 3.03 20.05 16.98
C ASP A 382 1.99 19.46 17.93
N LEU A 383 2.05 18.13 18.14
CA LEU A 383 1.11 17.41 18.99
C LEU A 383 1.26 17.69 20.48
N ALA A 384 2.38 18.29 20.92
CA ALA A 384 2.56 18.64 22.32
C ALA A 384 1.91 19.99 22.68
N THR A 385 1.83 20.92 21.72
CA THR A 385 1.31 22.28 21.93
C THR A 385 0.01 22.55 21.21
N GLY A 386 -0.39 21.71 20.25
CA GLY A 386 -1.57 21.88 19.41
C GLY A 386 -1.43 23.00 18.36
N ARG A 387 -0.23 23.59 18.20
CA ARG A 387 -0.02 24.73 17.31
C ARG A 387 0.44 24.30 15.92
N CYS A 388 -0.01 25.03 14.91
CA CYS A 388 0.56 24.94 13.58
C CYS A 388 1.97 25.54 13.58
N THR A 389 2.96 24.73 13.25
CA THR A 389 4.38 25.13 13.21
C THR A 389 4.83 25.55 11.82
N LYS A 390 4.22 24.98 10.78
CA LYS A 390 4.52 25.28 9.38
C LYS A 390 3.26 25.23 8.52
N THR A 391 3.19 26.14 7.56
CA THR A 391 2.23 26.13 6.46
C THR A 391 3.01 26.12 5.14
N ILE A 392 2.72 25.17 4.26
CA ILE A 392 3.42 24.95 2.99
C ILE A 392 2.36 24.92 1.89
N GLU A 393 2.53 25.67 0.82
CA GLU A 393 1.70 25.54 -0.38
C GLU A 393 1.99 24.20 -1.03
N ALA A 394 0.99 23.30 -1.05
CA ALA A 394 1.13 21.92 -1.50
C ALA A 394 0.85 21.77 -2.99
N SER A 395 -0.10 22.53 -3.52
CA SER A 395 -0.51 22.49 -4.91
C SER A 395 -1.14 23.80 -5.34
N GLN A 396 -1.37 23.97 -6.65
CA GLN A 396 -2.11 25.12 -7.18
C GLN A 396 -3.64 24.94 -7.06
N HIS A 397 -4.09 23.72 -6.78
CA HIS A 397 -5.50 23.37 -6.62
C HIS A 397 -5.73 22.64 -5.30
N PHE A 398 -6.95 22.15 -5.04
CA PHE A 398 -7.31 21.41 -3.81
C PHE A 398 -6.41 20.19 -3.61
N THR A 399 -5.85 20.05 -2.41
CA THR A 399 -5.03 18.90 -2.04
C THR A 399 -5.91 17.84 -1.39
N THR A 400 -6.03 16.68 -2.04
CA THR A 400 -7.02 15.66 -1.69
C THR A 400 -6.52 14.61 -0.70
N CYS A 401 -5.24 14.29 -0.72
CA CYS A 401 -4.70 13.18 0.06
C CYS A 401 -3.21 13.38 0.37
N ILE A 402 -2.76 12.71 1.44
CA ILE A 402 -1.38 12.73 1.90
C ILE A 402 -0.98 11.37 2.43
N ASP A 403 0.28 11.00 2.23
CA ASP A 403 0.88 9.86 2.90
C ASP A 403 2.36 10.11 3.21
N PHE A 404 2.87 9.42 4.24
CA PHE A 404 4.25 9.51 4.70
C PHE A 404 4.95 8.17 4.51
N SER A 405 6.13 8.18 3.88
CA SER A 405 6.91 6.95 3.67
C SER A 405 7.55 6.46 4.96
N THR A 406 7.39 5.18 5.25
CA THR A 406 8.07 4.50 6.37
C THR A 406 9.51 4.12 6.04
N VAL A 407 9.85 4.03 4.76
CA VAL A 407 11.16 3.57 4.26
C VAL A 407 12.11 4.74 4.00
N SER A 408 11.61 5.86 3.53
CA SER A 408 12.40 7.02 3.13
C SER A 408 11.82 8.32 3.70
N PRO A 409 12.63 9.39 3.91
CA PRO A 409 12.14 10.66 4.42
C PRO A 409 11.38 11.44 3.33
N LEU A 410 10.24 10.89 2.91
CA LEU A 410 9.39 11.44 1.86
C LEU A 410 7.93 11.55 2.31
N VAL A 411 7.30 12.62 1.88
CA VAL A 411 5.85 12.82 1.93
C VAL A 411 5.33 12.90 0.50
N ALA A 412 4.19 12.30 0.22
CA ALA A 412 3.48 12.45 -1.04
C ALA A 412 2.14 13.14 -0.81
N THR A 413 1.81 14.10 -1.66
CA THR A 413 0.50 14.77 -1.67
C THR A 413 -0.12 14.65 -3.05
N GLY A 414 -1.40 14.31 -3.12
CA GLY A 414 -2.18 14.29 -4.34
C GLY A 414 -3.14 15.48 -4.44
N SER A 415 -3.41 15.94 -5.64
CA SER A 415 -4.25 17.11 -5.88
C SER A 415 -5.28 16.86 -6.97
N VAL A 416 -6.28 17.74 -7.02
CA VAL A 416 -7.31 17.78 -8.07
C VAL A 416 -6.71 18.18 -9.44
N ASP A 417 -5.56 18.85 -9.47
CA ASP A 417 -4.83 19.21 -10.70
C ASP A 417 -4.18 18.02 -11.42
N THR A 418 -4.48 16.79 -11.00
CA THR A 418 -3.95 15.53 -11.55
C THR A 418 -2.47 15.26 -11.25
N GLU A 419 -1.83 16.14 -10.49
CA GLU A 419 -0.43 16.00 -10.09
C GLU A 419 -0.29 15.35 -8.70
N VAL A 420 0.78 14.59 -8.53
CA VAL A 420 1.25 14.13 -7.23
C VAL A 420 2.59 14.79 -6.95
N SER A 421 2.72 15.44 -5.79
CA SER A 421 3.96 16.09 -5.38
C SER A 421 4.68 15.25 -4.33
N LEU A 422 5.97 14.98 -4.55
CA LEU A 422 6.86 14.34 -3.60
C LEU A 422 7.69 15.39 -2.87
N TRP A 423 7.69 15.33 -1.54
CA TRP A 423 8.38 16.28 -0.66
C TRP A 423 9.51 15.58 0.07
N ALA A 424 10.71 16.11 -0.05
CA ALA A 424 11.84 15.63 0.75
C ALA A 424 11.72 16.19 2.18
N CYS A 425 11.86 15.31 3.16
CA CYS A 425 11.91 15.65 4.58
C CYS A 425 13.37 15.71 5.03
N ARG A 426 13.74 16.83 5.65
CA ARG A 426 15.09 17.08 6.19
C ARG A 426 15.00 17.83 7.50
#